data_6864b85de1e5a304f207ac7f55c92103
#
_entry.id   6864b85de1e5a304f207ac7f55c92103
#
_cell.length_a   1.000
_cell.length_b   1.000
_cell.length_c   1.000
_cell.angle_alpha   90.00
_cell.angle_beta   90.00
_cell.angle_gamma   90.00
#
_symmetry.space_group_name_H-M   'P 1'
#
loop_
_entity.id
_entity.type
_entity.pdbx_description
1 polymer ?
#
loop_
_entity_poly.entity_id
_entity_poly.type
_entity_poly.pdbx_seq_one_letter_code
_entity_poly.pdbx_strand_id
1 'polypeptide(L)'
;MLTAKGQCFGSGKQDREKGKLDMKARKDDPKREVIDKVVEQIQQRLKGKMAKDAEAFVRLFYKDVPPDDVAGRSIDSLYGAALTLYKFAQKRPSADAAKIRVYNPDLEEHGWKSDHTVIEMINTDMPFLVDSVTSALHDLDLTVHLVIHPIMRIK
;
A
#
# COMPACT_ATOMS: atom_id res chain seq x y z
N MET A 1 14.85 11.16 -39.85
CA MET A 1 15.68 12.28 -40.33
C MET A 1 15.87 13.28 -39.23
N LEU A 2 17.14 13.59 -38.93
CA LEU A 2 17.71 14.62 -38.04
C LEU A 2 17.65 14.32 -36.53
N THR A 3 18.73 13.81 -35.99
CA THR A 3 19.99 14.36 -35.45
C THR A 3 19.85 15.58 -34.55
N ALA A 4 20.24 15.46 -33.31
CA ALA A 4 21.08 16.45 -32.66
C ALA A 4 21.80 15.88 -31.44
N LYS A 5 23.11 16.03 -31.47
CA LYS A 5 24.11 15.82 -30.44
C LYS A 5 23.93 16.83 -29.30
N GLY A 6 24.30 16.44 -28.12
CA GLY A 6 24.53 17.34 -27.01
C GLY A 6 25.24 16.62 -25.87
N GLN A 7 26.56 16.53 -25.93
CA GLN A 7 27.41 16.21 -24.79
C GLN A 7 27.34 17.37 -23.78
N CYS A 8 27.18 17.04 -22.52
CA CYS A 8 27.74 17.83 -21.44
C CYS A 8 28.29 16.92 -20.36
N PHE A 9 29.59 16.89 -20.26
CA PHE A 9 30.38 16.45 -19.12
C PHE A 9 29.98 17.31 -17.90
N GLY A 10 29.31 16.74 -16.95
CA GLY A 10 29.01 17.37 -15.66
C GLY A 10 29.64 16.56 -14.53
N SER A 11 30.50 17.23 -13.81
CA SER A 11 31.43 16.75 -12.82
C SER A 11 30.82 15.81 -11.79
N GLY A 12 31.47 14.68 -11.55
CA GLY A 12 31.08 13.61 -10.60
C GLY A 12 31.00 14.00 -9.10
N LYS A 13 31.09 15.28 -8.77
CA LYS A 13 30.81 15.82 -7.44
C LYS A 13 29.32 16.15 -7.26
N GLN A 14 28.65 16.70 -8.27
CA GLN A 14 27.23 17.06 -8.18
C GLN A 14 26.32 15.82 -8.10
N ASP A 15 26.68 14.73 -8.78
CA ASP A 15 25.91 13.50 -8.71
C ASP A 15 26.05 12.77 -7.37
N ARG A 16 27.23 12.91 -6.71
CA ARG A 16 27.43 12.35 -5.36
C ARG A 16 26.70 13.15 -4.27
N GLU A 17 26.58 14.46 -4.42
CA GLU A 17 25.84 15.32 -3.49
C GLU A 17 24.32 15.16 -3.66
N LYS A 18 23.82 15.06 -4.91
CA LYS A 18 22.42 14.70 -5.18
C LYS A 18 22.07 13.33 -4.58
N GLY A 19 22.90 12.32 -4.81
CA GLY A 19 22.68 10.99 -4.24
C GLY A 19 22.70 10.98 -2.70
N LYS A 20 23.52 11.78 -2.06
CA LYS A 20 23.54 11.94 -0.60
C LYS A 20 22.34 12.72 -0.08
N LEU A 21 21.87 13.74 -0.80
CA LEU A 21 20.67 14.51 -0.45
C LEU A 21 19.41 13.64 -0.59
N ASP A 22 19.31 12.86 -1.69
CA ASP A 22 18.21 11.92 -1.91
C ASP A 22 18.21 10.79 -0.87
N MET A 23 19.37 10.31 -0.45
CA MET A 23 19.47 9.31 0.62
C MET A 23 19.11 9.88 1.99
N LYS A 24 19.43 11.16 2.26
CA LYS A 24 19.09 11.83 3.52
C LYS A 24 17.60 12.18 3.56
N ALA A 25 17.02 12.69 2.47
CA ALA A 25 15.59 12.95 2.33
C ALA A 25 14.74 11.67 2.45
N ARG A 26 15.25 10.52 1.96
CA ARG A 26 14.62 9.20 2.14
C ARG A 26 14.67 8.69 3.58
N LYS A 27 15.58 9.20 4.40
CA LYS A 27 15.73 8.77 5.80
C LYS A 27 14.79 9.52 6.74
N ASP A 28 14.35 10.72 6.34
CA ASP A 28 13.50 11.61 7.12
C ASP A 28 12.04 11.60 6.62
N ASP A 29 11.60 10.55 5.90
CA ASP A 29 10.22 10.39 5.47
C ASP A 29 9.38 9.81 6.63
N PRO A 30 8.49 10.61 7.26
CA PRO A 30 7.69 10.20 8.41
C PRO A 30 6.80 8.98 8.09
N LYS A 31 6.32 8.87 6.85
CA LYS A 31 5.56 7.70 6.38
C LYS A 31 6.41 6.43 6.46
N ARG A 32 7.67 6.52 6.02
CA ARG A 32 8.59 5.38 6.04
C ARG A 32 8.84 4.90 7.46
N GLU A 33 9.06 5.82 8.39
CA GLU A 33 9.25 5.48 9.81
C GLU A 33 8.03 4.73 10.38
N VAL A 34 6.82 5.19 10.07
CA VAL A 34 5.57 4.53 10.48
C VAL A 34 5.47 3.13 9.88
N ILE A 35 5.74 2.97 8.58
CA ILE A 35 5.70 1.67 7.91
C ILE A 35 6.77 0.72 8.44
N ASP A 36 7.97 1.20 8.76
CA ASP A 36 9.02 0.38 9.36
C ASP A 36 8.58 -0.14 10.75
N LYS A 37 7.88 0.65 11.56
CA LYS A 37 7.28 0.17 12.84
C LYS A 37 6.20 -0.89 12.63
N VAL A 38 5.37 -0.75 11.57
CA VAL A 38 4.40 -1.81 11.20
C VAL A 38 5.12 -3.10 10.81
N VAL A 39 6.21 -3.00 10.06
CA VAL A 39 7.05 -4.14 9.68
C VAL A 39 7.71 -4.80 10.89
N GLU A 40 8.23 -4.02 11.84
CA GLU A 40 8.76 -4.55 13.10
C GLU A 40 7.71 -5.37 13.85
N GLN A 41 6.47 -4.88 13.91
CA GLN A 41 5.37 -5.60 14.54
C GLN A 41 5.03 -6.92 13.80
N ILE A 42 5.12 -6.93 12.46
CA ILE A 42 4.99 -8.15 11.66
C ILE A 42 6.07 -9.17 12.02
N GLN A 43 7.33 -8.74 12.08
CA GLN A 43 8.48 -9.61 12.40
C GLN A 43 8.43 -10.18 13.82
N GLN A 44 7.84 -9.44 14.77
CA GLN A 44 7.61 -9.93 16.12
C GLN A 44 6.51 -11.00 16.21
N ARG A 45 5.44 -10.84 15.42
CA ARG A 45 4.24 -11.70 15.51
C ARG A 45 4.23 -12.84 14.49
N LEU A 46 4.93 -12.72 13.38
CA LEU A 46 5.02 -13.74 12.33
C LEU A 46 6.45 -14.22 12.17
N LYS A 47 6.64 -15.46 11.66
CA LYS A 47 7.96 -16.07 11.49
C LYS A 47 8.14 -16.63 10.08
N GLY A 48 9.40 -16.78 9.69
CA GLY A 48 9.81 -17.47 8.47
C GLY A 48 9.32 -16.79 7.20
N LYS A 49 8.83 -17.58 6.25
CA LYS A 49 8.37 -17.10 4.95
C LYS A 49 7.16 -16.15 5.09
N MET A 50 6.24 -16.46 5.99
CA MET A 50 5.03 -15.65 6.21
C MET A 50 5.37 -14.22 6.63
N ALA A 51 6.37 -14.03 7.49
CA ALA A 51 6.81 -12.69 7.90
C ALA A 51 7.37 -11.90 6.71
N LYS A 52 8.21 -12.53 5.88
CA LYS A 52 8.80 -11.91 4.68
C LYS A 52 7.74 -11.51 3.65
N ASP A 53 6.80 -12.40 3.39
CA ASP A 53 5.73 -12.17 2.42
C ASP A 53 4.80 -11.04 2.92
N ALA A 54 4.45 -11.03 4.21
CA ALA A 54 3.64 -9.98 4.84
C ALA A 54 4.37 -8.62 4.87
N GLU A 55 5.67 -8.59 5.14
CA GLU A 55 6.48 -7.37 5.04
C GLU A 55 6.45 -6.79 3.62
N ALA A 56 6.74 -7.63 2.61
CA ALA A 56 6.71 -7.21 1.22
C ALA A 56 5.32 -6.67 0.82
N PHE A 57 4.26 -7.33 1.29
CA PHE A 57 2.89 -6.91 1.08
C PHE A 57 2.63 -5.53 1.69
N VAL A 58 2.96 -5.32 2.97
CA VAL A 58 2.71 -4.05 3.67
C VAL A 58 3.44 -2.88 3.02
N ARG A 59 4.71 -3.08 2.64
CA ARG A 59 5.48 -2.04 1.94
C ARG A 59 4.86 -1.66 0.60
N LEU A 60 4.34 -2.64 -0.13
CA LEU A 60 3.65 -2.40 -1.40
C LEU A 60 2.26 -1.78 -1.19
N PHE A 61 1.53 -2.25 -0.19
CA PHE A 61 0.17 -1.78 0.14
C PHE A 61 0.14 -0.29 0.46
N TYR A 62 1.10 0.18 1.26
CA TYR A 62 1.18 1.60 1.63
C TYR A 62 2.06 2.45 0.71
N LYS A 63 2.66 1.87 -0.34
CA LYS A 63 3.64 2.57 -1.19
C LYS A 63 3.14 3.91 -1.71
N ASP A 64 1.96 3.92 -2.31
CA ASP A 64 1.39 5.08 -2.99
C ASP A 64 0.33 5.82 -2.14
N VAL A 65 0.15 5.43 -0.87
CA VAL A 65 -0.74 6.13 0.07
C VAL A 65 -0.10 7.45 0.50
N PRO A 66 -0.83 8.57 0.51
CA PRO A 66 -0.31 9.85 0.99
C PRO A 66 0.25 9.75 2.42
N PRO A 67 1.34 10.47 2.76
CA PRO A 67 1.92 10.44 4.11
C PRO A 67 0.93 10.81 5.21
N ASP A 68 0.07 11.79 4.97
CA ASP A 68 -0.92 12.27 5.95
C ASP A 68 -1.95 11.20 6.30
N ASP A 69 -2.34 10.37 5.33
CA ASP A 69 -3.29 9.26 5.54
C ASP A 69 -2.68 8.10 6.36
N VAL A 70 -1.35 8.03 6.43
CA VAL A 70 -0.62 7.06 7.24
C VAL A 70 -0.29 7.63 8.62
N ALA A 71 0.22 8.87 8.68
CA ALA A 71 0.72 9.49 9.91
C ALA A 71 -0.37 9.69 11.00
N GLY A 72 -1.63 9.90 10.59
CA GLY A 72 -2.75 10.07 11.50
C GLY A 72 -3.30 8.77 12.12
N ARG A 73 -2.76 7.59 11.76
CA ARG A 73 -3.28 6.29 12.19
C ARG A 73 -2.35 5.59 13.17
N SER A 74 -2.91 4.81 14.09
CA SER A 74 -2.11 3.99 14.99
C SER A 74 -1.42 2.84 14.24
N ILE A 75 -0.24 2.43 14.73
CA ILE A 75 0.51 1.30 14.16
C ILE A 75 -0.34 0.03 14.16
N ASP A 76 -1.12 -0.21 15.23
CA ASP A 76 -2.00 -1.38 15.33
C ASP A 76 -3.11 -1.36 14.27
N SER A 77 -3.69 -0.20 13.98
CA SER A 77 -4.70 -0.07 12.90
C SER A 77 -4.10 -0.31 11.52
N LEU A 78 -2.93 0.26 11.24
CA LEU A 78 -2.21 0.04 9.97
C LEU A 78 -1.80 -1.44 9.82
N TYR A 79 -1.27 -2.04 10.88
CA TYR A 79 -0.93 -3.45 10.92
C TYR A 79 -2.17 -4.32 10.67
N GLY A 80 -3.26 -4.06 11.41
CA GLY A 80 -4.50 -4.83 11.31
C GLY A 80 -5.11 -4.76 9.92
N ALA A 81 -5.26 -3.56 9.36
CA ALA A 81 -5.80 -3.35 8.01
C ALA A 81 -5.00 -4.12 6.95
N ALA A 82 -3.67 -3.97 6.96
CA ALA A 82 -2.83 -4.64 5.97
C ALA A 82 -2.83 -6.17 6.13
N LEU A 83 -2.75 -6.69 7.36
CA LEU A 83 -2.77 -8.14 7.61
C LEU A 83 -4.12 -8.79 7.31
N THR A 84 -5.21 -8.08 7.55
CA THR A 84 -6.55 -8.56 7.25
C THR A 84 -6.72 -8.72 5.74
N LEU A 85 -6.32 -7.72 4.95
CA LEU A 85 -6.31 -7.80 3.50
C LEU A 85 -5.32 -8.86 2.97
N TYR A 86 -4.11 -8.95 3.56
CA TYR A 86 -3.14 -9.99 3.19
C TYR A 86 -3.71 -11.40 3.34
N LYS A 87 -4.34 -11.70 4.48
CA LYS A 87 -5.00 -12.99 4.72
C LYS A 87 -6.17 -13.22 3.76
N PHE A 88 -6.94 -12.17 3.49
CA PHE A 88 -8.05 -12.23 2.55
C PHE A 88 -7.58 -12.54 1.13
N ALA A 89 -6.44 -11.98 0.71
CA ALA A 89 -5.86 -12.20 -0.61
C ALA A 89 -5.30 -13.62 -0.83
N GLN A 90 -4.87 -14.31 0.24
CA GLN A 90 -4.29 -15.66 0.12
C GLN A 90 -5.27 -16.73 -0.36
N LYS A 91 -6.57 -16.54 -0.16
CA LYS A 91 -7.61 -17.51 -0.53
C LYS A 91 -8.41 -17.00 -1.70
N ARG A 92 -7.87 -17.07 -2.91
CA ARG A 92 -8.59 -16.74 -4.14
C ARG A 92 -9.20 -17.99 -4.73
N PRO A 93 -10.52 -18.03 -4.99
CA PRO A 93 -11.20 -19.24 -5.51
C PRO A 93 -10.81 -19.54 -6.95
N SER A 94 -10.63 -18.54 -7.80
CA SER A 94 -10.12 -18.68 -9.19
C SER A 94 -9.50 -17.38 -9.66
N ALA A 95 -8.73 -17.44 -10.76
CA ALA A 95 -8.12 -16.25 -11.36
C ALA A 95 -9.17 -15.28 -11.92
N ASP A 96 -10.31 -15.79 -12.36
CA ASP A 96 -11.35 -15.02 -13.06
C ASP A 96 -12.48 -14.52 -12.15
N ALA A 97 -12.48 -14.93 -10.86
CA ALA A 97 -13.50 -14.50 -9.91
C ALA A 97 -13.02 -13.31 -9.07
N ALA A 98 -13.77 -12.23 -9.09
CA ALA A 98 -13.61 -11.16 -8.12
C ALA A 98 -13.97 -11.68 -6.72
N LYS A 99 -13.18 -11.30 -5.72
CA LYS A 99 -13.46 -11.58 -4.32
C LYS A 99 -13.69 -10.26 -3.61
N ILE A 100 -14.86 -10.08 -3.03
CA ILE A 100 -15.27 -8.82 -2.41
C ILE A 100 -15.69 -9.11 -0.97
N ARG A 101 -15.32 -8.21 -0.06
CA ARG A 101 -15.78 -8.19 1.31
C ARG A 101 -16.09 -6.76 1.73
N VAL A 102 -17.21 -6.59 2.43
CA VAL A 102 -17.63 -5.32 3.03
C VAL A 102 -17.82 -5.56 4.51
N TYR A 103 -17.22 -4.73 5.35
CA TYR A 103 -17.32 -4.88 6.81
C TYR A 103 -16.97 -3.58 7.54
N ASN A 104 -17.38 -3.49 8.79
CA ASN A 104 -16.95 -2.46 9.72
C ASN A 104 -15.87 -3.07 10.61
N PRO A 105 -14.63 -2.59 10.56
CA PRO A 105 -13.55 -3.14 11.37
C PRO A 105 -13.83 -2.97 12.86
N ASP A 106 -13.71 -4.06 13.61
CA ASP A 106 -13.92 -4.15 15.03
C ASP A 106 -12.73 -4.84 15.73
N LEU A 107 -12.37 -4.41 16.93
CA LEU A 107 -11.21 -4.93 17.67
C LEU A 107 -11.35 -6.40 18.05
N GLU A 108 -12.57 -6.85 18.41
CA GLU A 108 -12.81 -8.22 18.86
C GLU A 108 -12.73 -9.20 17.69
N GLU A 109 -13.34 -8.86 16.55
CA GLU A 109 -13.42 -9.75 15.39
C GLU A 109 -12.20 -9.62 14.47
N HIS A 110 -11.72 -8.37 14.24
CA HIS A 110 -10.72 -8.09 13.22
C HIS A 110 -9.33 -7.76 13.79
N GLY A 111 -9.24 -7.47 15.08
CA GLY A 111 -8.00 -7.06 15.75
C GLY A 111 -7.54 -5.63 15.41
N TRP A 112 -8.41 -4.83 14.80
CA TRP A 112 -8.21 -3.41 14.52
C TRP A 112 -9.55 -2.70 14.35
N LYS A 113 -9.55 -1.38 14.44
CA LYS A 113 -10.78 -0.57 14.39
C LYS A 113 -10.67 0.53 13.34
N SER A 114 -11.79 0.84 12.70
CA SER A 114 -11.99 2.01 11.85
C SER A 114 -13.40 2.58 12.10
N ASP A 115 -13.52 3.89 11.99
CA ASP A 115 -14.82 4.57 12.02
C ASP A 115 -15.52 4.55 10.66
N HIS A 116 -14.88 3.95 9.66
CA HIS A 116 -15.40 3.83 8.29
C HIS A 116 -15.62 2.36 7.93
N THR A 117 -16.66 2.11 7.13
CA THR A 117 -16.87 0.85 6.45
C THR A 117 -15.72 0.59 5.48
N VAL A 118 -15.21 -0.63 5.47
CA VAL A 118 -14.13 -1.05 4.59
C VAL A 118 -14.66 -1.99 3.52
N ILE A 119 -14.31 -1.69 2.28
CA ILE A 119 -14.55 -2.55 1.13
C ILE A 119 -13.21 -3.10 0.67
N GLU A 120 -13.04 -4.39 0.71
CA GLU A 120 -11.86 -5.09 0.19
C GLU A 120 -12.21 -5.86 -1.06
N MET A 121 -11.42 -5.67 -2.10
CA MET A 121 -11.61 -6.31 -3.40
C MET A 121 -10.31 -6.93 -3.89
N ILE A 122 -10.37 -8.18 -4.30
CA ILE A 122 -9.28 -8.88 -4.98
C ILE A 122 -9.78 -9.24 -6.37
N ASN A 123 -9.15 -8.66 -7.38
CA ASN A 123 -9.51 -8.89 -8.78
C ASN A 123 -8.24 -9.00 -9.65
N THR A 124 -8.40 -9.49 -10.85
CA THR A 124 -7.36 -9.37 -11.88
C THR A 124 -7.25 -7.90 -12.27
N ASP A 125 -6.02 -7.42 -12.48
CA ASP A 125 -5.78 -6.05 -12.92
C ASP A 125 -6.47 -5.81 -14.28
N MET A 126 -7.25 -4.74 -14.33
CA MET A 126 -7.98 -4.33 -15.52
C MET A 126 -8.14 -2.80 -15.58
N PRO A 127 -8.18 -2.22 -16.77
CA PRO A 127 -8.42 -0.80 -16.95
C PRO A 127 -9.73 -0.35 -16.29
N PHE A 128 -9.75 0.86 -15.76
CA PHE A 128 -10.93 1.53 -15.19
C PHE A 128 -11.57 0.84 -13.97
N LEU A 129 -10.92 -0.15 -13.35
CA LEU A 129 -11.49 -0.84 -12.19
C LEU A 129 -11.78 0.12 -11.03
N VAL A 130 -10.81 0.95 -10.68
CA VAL A 130 -10.95 1.94 -9.58
C VAL A 130 -12.03 2.96 -9.92
N ASP A 131 -12.01 3.51 -11.14
CA ASP A 131 -12.98 4.50 -11.58
C ASP A 131 -14.41 3.95 -11.54
N SER A 132 -14.59 2.72 -12.04
CA SER A 132 -15.91 2.06 -12.05
C SER A 132 -16.45 1.81 -10.64
N VAL A 133 -15.60 1.33 -9.73
CA VAL A 133 -15.99 1.08 -8.34
C VAL A 133 -16.30 2.41 -7.63
N THR A 134 -15.48 3.42 -7.80
CA THR A 134 -15.67 4.73 -7.17
C THR A 134 -16.94 5.41 -7.70
N SER A 135 -17.19 5.33 -9.00
CA SER A 135 -18.43 5.84 -9.59
C SER A 135 -19.67 5.14 -9.04
N ALA A 136 -19.65 3.81 -8.97
CA ALA A 136 -20.76 3.05 -8.41
C ALA A 136 -21.05 3.38 -6.94
N LEU A 137 -20.02 3.67 -6.14
CA LEU A 137 -20.20 4.11 -4.76
C LEU A 137 -20.79 5.53 -4.68
N HIS A 138 -20.36 6.44 -5.55
CA HIS A 138 -20.94 7.78 -5.64
C HIS A 138 -22.41 7.75 -6.10
N ASP A 139 -22.78 6.86 -7.02
CA ASP A 139 -24.17 6.69 -7.46
C ASP A 139 -25.09 6.20 -6.33
N LEU A 140 -24.51 5.65 -5.26
CA LEU A 140 -25.19 5.26 -4.04
C LEU A 140 -25.10 6.32 -2.93
N ASP A 141 -24.70 7.56 -3.26
CA ASP A 141 -24.47 8.66 -2.31
C ASP A 141 -23.45 8.34 -1.20
N LEU A 142 -22.51 7.41 -1.46
CA LEU A 142 -21.46 7.06 -0.52
C LEU A 142 -20.20 7.89 -0.75
N THR A 143 -19.67 8.48 0.32
CA THR A 143 -18.42 9.22 0.29
C THR A 143 -17.24 8.27 0.44
N VAL A 144 -16.33 8.30 -0.52
CA VAL A 144 -15.07 7.55 -0.48
C VAL A 144 -13.98 8.42 0.14
N HIS A 145 -13.46 8.03 1.31
CA HIS A 145 -12.44 8.77 2.04
C HIS A 145 -11.02 8.40 1.62
N LEU A 146 -10.78 7.14 1.31
CA LEU A 146 -9.45 6.64 0.94
C LEU A 146 -9.57 5.45 -0.01
N VAL A 147 -8.77 5.47 -1.08
CA VAL A 147 -8.61 4.33 -2.00
C VAL A 147 -7.15 3.88 -1.95
N ILE A 148 -6.93 2.60 -1.67
CA ILE A 148 -5.60 1.96 -1.74
C ILE A 148 -5.67 0.87 -2.80
N HIS A 149 -4.95 1.05 -3.90
CA HIS A 149 -5.00 0.16 -5.06
C HIS A 149 -3.60 -0.31 -5.47
N PRO A 150 -2.99 -1.24 -4.73
CA PRO A 150 -1.71 -1.83 -5.12
C PRO A 150 -1.89 -2.92 -6.18
N ILE A 151 -1.05 -2.90 -7.21
CA ILE A 151 -0.94 -3.98 -8.18
C ILE A 151 0.13 -4.96 -7.71
N MET A 152 -0.25 -6.22 -7.50
CA MET A 152 0.62 -7.26 -6.97
C MET A 152 0.72 -8.44 -7.92
N ARG A 153 1.94 -8.94 -8.13
CA ARG A 153 2.16 -10.22 -8.83
C ARG A 153 2.15 -11.35 -7.80
N ILE A 154 1.15 -12.21 -7.89
CA ILE A 154 1.07 -13.43 -7.08
C ILE A 154 1.67 -14.58 -7.91
N LYS A 155 2.64 -15.29 -7.31
CA LYS A 155 3.26 -16.50 -7.90
C LYS A 155 2.58 -17.74 -7.32
#